data_8edfe6f602e710c32c4880ae745850a5
#
_entry.id   8edfe6f602e710c32c4880ae745850a5
#
_cell.length_a   1.000
_cell.length_b   1.000
_cell.length_c   1.000
_cell.angle_alpha   90.00
_cell.angle_beta   90.00
_cell.angle_gamma   90.00
#
_symmetry.space_group_name_H-M   'P 1'
#
loop_
_entity.id
_entity.type
_entity.pdbx_description
1 polymer ?
#
loop_
_entity_poly.entity_id
_entity_poly.type
_entity_poly.pdbx_seq_one_letter_code
_entity_poly.pdbx_strand_id
1 'polypeptide(L)'
;MTFLQEGGDVGIFDATNTTRQRRQEILDRCYHADVDILFIESICDDPVLLRKNYEMKLSNSDYANMDRELALKDFTERLKQYESIYEPLDRAYDKNSPFIKLYNVRQKSPRFPQVGDFLQANRCNGVLESDVIFYLLNAHIQPR
;
A
#
# COMPACT_ATOMS: atom_id res chain seq x y z
N MET A 1 6.44 9.91 -14.19
CA MET A 1 5.81 9.98 -15.54
C MET A 1 6.85 9.84 -16.64
N THR A 2 7.91 10.63 -16.67
CA THR A 2 8.97 10.58 -17.72
C THR A 2 9.47 9.18 -18.01
N PHE A 3 9.76 8.37 -16.99
CA PHE A 3 10.21 6.98 -17.16
C PHE A 3 9.25 6.12 -18.00
N LEU A 4 7.93 6.20 -17.73
CA LEU A 4 6.93 5.42 -18.50
C LEU A 4 6.78 5.95 -19.93
N GLN A 5 6.88 7.28 -20.13
CA GLN A 5 6.83 7.90 -21.45
C GLN A 5 8.07 7.60 -22.30
N GLU A 6 9.20 7.28 -21.67
CA GLU A 6 10.47 6.89 -22.32
C GLU A 6 10.61 5.37 -22.54
N GLY A 7 9.53 4.59 -22.36
CA GLY A 7 9.47 3.17 -22.63
C GLY A 7 9.64 2.26 -21.41
N GLY A 8 9.46 2.78 -20.21
CA GLY A 8 9.37 1.96 -19.00
C GLY A 8 8.01 1.25 -18.93
N ASP A 9 8.00 -0.02 -18.56
CA ASP A 9 6.78 -0.84 -18.51
C ASP A 9 5.92 -0.56 -17.26
N VAL A 10 6.53 -0.42 -16.09
CA VAL A 10 5.83 -0.25 -14.81
C VAL A 10 6.55 0.73 -13.90
N GLY A 11 5.81 1.66 -13.33
CA GLY A 11 6.30 2.59 -12.29
C GLY A 11 5.54 2.38 -10.98
N ILE A 12 6.26 2.34 -9.86
CA ILE A 12 5.65 2.28 -8.53
C ILE A 12 5.71 3.67 -7.90
N PHE A 13 4.54 4.20 -7.54
CA PHE A 13 4.41 5.45 -6.80
C PHE A 13 4.01 5.17 -5.36
N ASP A 14 5.01 5.03 -4.49
CA ASP A 14 4.83 4.80 -3.06
C ASP A 14 4.62 6.13 -2.34
N ALA A 15 3.38 6.37 -1.88
CA ALA A 15 2.99 7.54 -1.11
C ALA A 15 1.74 7.23 -0.28
N THR A 16 1.39 8.11 0.65
CA THR A 16 0.22 7.89 1.51
C THR A 16 -1.11 7.91 0.75
N ASN A 17 -1.24 8.76 -0.26
CA ASN A 17 -2.41 8.88 -1.15
C ASN A 17 -3.76 8.80 -0.41
N THR A 18 -3.83 9.42 0.78
CA THR A 18 -4.86 9.23 1.81
C THR A 18 -6.25 9.67 1.41
N THR A 19 -6.38 10.69 0.56
CA THR A 19 -7.68 11.28 0.22
C THR A 19 -8.14 10.91 -1.19
N ARG A 20 -9.47 10.92 -1.40
CA ARG A 20 -10.07 10.75 -2.74
C ARG A 20 -9.62 11.83 -3.70
N GLN A 21 -9.55 13.08 -3.23
CA GLN A 21 -9.04 14.18 -4.03
C GLN A 21 -7.62 13.89 -4.54
N ARG A 22 -6.73 13.45 -3.66
CA ARG A 22 -5.36 13.10 -4.04
C ARG A 22 -5.30 11.99 -5.08
N ARG A 23 -6.12 10.94 -4.93
CA ARG A 23 -6.21 9.86 -5.90
C ARG A 23 -6.76 10.34 -7.25
N GLN A 24 -7.76 11.24 -7.24
CA GLN A 24 -8.28 11.83 -8.47
C GLN A 24 -7.23 12.66 -9.21
N GLU A 25 -6.43 13.48 -8.51
CA GLU A 25 -5.32 14.20 -9.11
C GLU A 25 -4.29 13.28 -9.79
N ILE A 26 -4.05 12.09 -9.22
CA ILE A 26 -3.16 11.10 -9.80
C ILE A 26 -3.80 10.49 -11.05
N LEU A 27 -5.08 10.12 -10.99
CA LEU A 27 -5.85 9.60 -12.13
C LEU A 27 -5.83 10.58 -13.31
N ASP A 28 -6.10 11.86 -13.06
CA ASP A 28 -6.11 12.88 -14.09
C ASP A 28 -4.74 13.02 -14.78
N ARG A 29 -3.65 12.97 -14.00
CA ARG A 29 -2.29 13.02 -14.54
C ARG A 29 -1.95 11.77 -15.36
N CYS A 30 -2.35 10.59 -14.90
CA CYS A 30 -2.14 9.34 -15.61
C CYS A 30 -2.93 9.32 -16.93
N TYR A 31 -4.19 9.75 -16.89
CA TYR A 31 -5.05 9.87 -18.07
C TYR A 31 -4.43 10.78 -19.16
N HIS A 32 -3.93 11.96 -18.78
CA HIS A 32 -3.28 12.88 -19.72
C HIS A 32 -1.94 12.36 -20.26
N ALA A 33 -1.33 11.39 -19.58
CA ALA A 33 -0.07 10.79 -20.00
C ALA A 33 -0.24 9.44 -20.72
N ASP A 34 -1.49 8.99 -20.93
CA ASP A 34 -1.84 7.69 -21.50
C ASP A 34 -1.18 6.53 -20.71
N VAL A 35 -1.30 6.60 -19.38
CA VAL A 35 -0.75 5.61 -18.45
C VAL A 35 -1.87 4.97 -17.65
N ASP A 36 -1.95 3.64 -17.70
CA ASP A 36 -2.85 2.87 -16.85
C ASP A 36 -2.43 2.94 -15.38
N ILE A 37 -3.40 2.84 -14.48
CA ILE A 37 -3.16 2.92 -13.05
C ILE A 37 -3.82 1.77 -12.31
N LEU A 38 -3.11 1.23 -11.33
CA LEU A 38 -3.63 0.28 -10.35
C LEU A 38 -3.34 0.81 -8.96
N PHE A 39 -4.37 1.03 -8.16
CA PHE A 39 -4.21 1.38 -6.74
C PHE A 39 -4.06 0.13 -5.88
N ILE A 40 -3.11 0.14 -4.97
CA ILE A 40 -2.93 -0.91 -3.96
C ILE A 40 -3.05 -0.27 -2.58
N GLU A 41 -4.05 -0.68 -1.81
CA GLU A 41 -4.29 -0.23 -0.44
C GLU A 41 -3.88 -1.33 0.54
N SER A 42 -2.89 -1.05 1.38
CA SER A 42 -2.46 -1.96 2.45
C SER A 42 -3.13 -1.57 3.76
N ILE A 43 -3.95 -2.45 4.30
CA ILE A 43 -4.71 -2.26 5.52
C ILE A 43 -4.17 -3.21 6.59
N CYS A 44 -3.86 -2.66 7.76
CA CYS A 44 -3.44 -3.44 8.91
C CYS A 44 -4.24 -3.01 10.14
N ASP A 45 -5.11 -3.90 10.64
CA ASP A 45 -5.92 -3.72 11.83
C ASP A 45 -5.57 -4.71 12.96
N ASP A 46 -4.63 -5.62 12.71
CA ASP A 46 -4.10 -6.54 13.71
C ASP A 46 -3.12 -5.81 14.64
N PRO A 47 -3.43 -5.66 15.95
CA PRO A 47 -2.60 -4.89 16.87
C PRO A 47 -1.19 -5.48 17.09
N VAL A 48 -1.02 -6.78 16.94
CA VAL A 48 0.29 -7.42 17.07
C VAL A 48 1.16 -7.11 15.85
N LEU A 49 0.56 -7.13 14.67
CA LEU A 49 1.25 -6.81 13.42
C LEU A 49 1.58 -5.30 13.37
N LEU A 50 0.63 -4.45 13.74
CA LEU A 50 0.85 -3.00 13.83
C LEU A 50 2.03 -2.66 14.74
N ARG A 51 2.08 -3.25 15.94
CA ARG A 51 3.20 -3.04 16.86
C ARG A 51 4.55 -3.41 16.25
N LYS A 52 4.64 -4.55 15.59
CA LYS A 52 5.87 -4.97 14.89
C LYS A 52 6.27 -4.01 13.77
N ASN A 53 5.28 -3.55 12.99
CA ASN A 53 5.51 -2.58 11.93
C ASN A 53 6.03 -1.25 12.48
N TYR A 54 5.51 -0.80 13.61
CA TYR A 54 5.98 0.41 14.29
C TYR A 54 7.41 0.25 14.81
N GLU A 55 7.72 -0.87 15.47
CA GLU A 55 9.08 -1.17 15.95
C GLU A 55 10.09 -1.19 14.80
N MET A 56 9.69 -1.79 13.67
CA MET A 56 10.51 -1.85 12.45
C MET A 56 10.71 -0.46 11.84
N LYS A 57 9.67 0.38 11.81
CA LYS A 57 9.74 1.74 11.27
C LYS A 57 10.62 2.65 12.13
N LEU A 58 10.54 2.54 13.45
CA LEU A 58 11.37 3.29 14.39
C LEU A 58 12.84 2.88 14.35
N SER A 59 13.18 1.70 13.81
CA SER A 59 14.56 1.27 13.62
C SER A 59 15.17 1.69 12.27
N ASN A 60 14.41 2.35 11.41
CA ASN A 60 14.90 2.83 10.12
C ASN A 60 15.74 4.10 10.26
N SER A 61 16.44 4.45 9.17
CA SER A 61 17.34 5.60 9.09
C SER A 61 16.69 6.94 9.48
N ASP A 62 15.40 7.10 9.25
CA ASP A 62 14.63 8.32 9.55
C ASP A 62 14.65 8.68 11.04
N TYR A 63 14.74 7.67 11.91
CA TYR A 63 14.76 7.81 13.37
C TYR A 63 16.07 7.37 14.04
N ALA A 64 17.07 6.96 13.27
CA ALA A 64 18.33 6.39 13.78
C ALA A 64 19.12 7.29 14.74
N ASN A 65 18.96 8.62 14.59
CA ASN A 65 19.66 9.62 15.39
C ASN A 65 18.76 10.37 16.37
N MET A 66 17.52 9.90 16.56
CA MET A 66 16.53 10.52 17.43
C MET A 66 16.37 9.72 18.72
N ASP A 67 16.14 10.41 19.84
CA ASP A 67 15.74 9.74 21.08
C ASP A 67 14.48 8.90 20.84
N ARG A 68 14.44 7.70 21.44
CA ARG A 68 13.39 6.73 21.15
C ARG A 68 11.99 7.21 21.58
N GLU A 69 11.88 7.96 22.67
CA GLU A 69 10.59 8.50 23.12
C GLU A 69 10.11 9.61 22.19
N LEU A 70 11.02 10.48 21.75
CA LEU A 70 10.72 11.53 20.79
C LEU A 70 10.33 10.94 19.44
N ALA A 71 11.05 9.92 18.97
CA ALA A 71 10.75 9.21 17.73
C ALA A 71 9.36 8.55 17.75
N LEU A 72 9.00 7.89 18.86
CA LEU A 72 7.69 7.29 19.05
C LEU A 72 6.57 8.34 19.09
N LYS A 73 6.81 9.46 19.74
CA LYS A 73 5.85 10.56 19.80
C LYS A 73 5.62 11.16 18.41
N ASP A 74 6.68 11.54 17.70
CA ASP A 74 6.60 12.08 16.33
C ASP A 74 5.85 11.11 15.41
N PHE A 75 6.25 9.83 15.41
CA PHE A 75 5.60 8.81 14.60
C PHE A 75 4.11 8.68 14.91
N THR A 76 3.74 8.66 16.20
CA THR A 76 2.34 8.53 16.63
C THR A 76 1.50 9.75 16.24
N GLU A 77 2.05 10.95 16.37
CA GLU A 77 1.37 12.19 15.96
C GLU A 77 1.12 12.22 14.45
N ARG A 78 2.10 11.85 13.65
CA ARG A 78 1.97 11.73 12.19
C ARG A 78 0.93 10.68 11.80
N LEU A 79 0.93 9.53 12.46
CA LEU A 79 -0.05 8.47 12.23
C LEU A 79 -1.47 8.98 12.47
N LYS A 80 -1.73 9.61 13.62
CA LYS A 80 -3.04 10.19 13.95
C LYS A 80 -3.49 11.24 12.93
N GLN A 81 -2.56 12.05 12.43
CA GLN A 81 -2.86 13.03 11.40
C GLN A 81 -3.32 12.35 10.10
N TYR A 82 -2.61 11.32 9.65
CA TYR A 82 -3.01 10.58 8.46
C TYR A 82 -4.34 9.84 8.65
N GLU A 83 -4.55 9.19 9.79
CA GLU A 83 -5.80 8.50 10.11
C GLU A 83 -7.01 9.45 10.09
N SER A 84 -6.84 10.69 10.56
CA SER A 84 -7.93 11.68 10.62
C SER A 84 -8.44 12.14 9.26
N ILE A 85 -7.62 12.03 8.21
CA ILE A 85 -7.95 12.44 6.84
C ILE A 85 -8.06 11.27 5.87
N TYR A 86 -7.87 10.03 6.37
CA TYR A 86 -7.85 8.85 5.54
C TYR A 86 -9.23 8.50 4.99
N GLU A 87 -9.33 8.37 3.68
CA GLU A 87 -10.51 7.95 2.95
C GLU A 87 -10.17 6.65 2.20
N PRO A 88 -10.68 5.48 2.68
CA PRO A 88 -10.35 4.20 2.06
C PRO A 88 -10.83 4.13 0.61
N LEU A 89 -10.19 3.29 -0.19
CA LEU A 89 -10.72 2.92 -1.50
C LEU A 89 -12.10 2.30 -1.34
N ASP A 90 -13.05 2.71 -2.19
CA ASP A 90 -14.43 2.27 -2.10
C ASP A 90 -15.04 2.07 -3.50
N ARG A 91 -15.82 0.98 -3.67
CA ARG A 91 -16.45 0.67 -4.96
C ARG A 91 -17.47 1.72 -5.43
N ALA A 92 -18.04 2.48 -4.52
CA ALA A 92 -19.01 3.52 -4.89
C ALA A 92 -18.30 4.79 -5.42
N TYR A 93 -17.20 5.16 -4.82
CA TYR A 93 -16.43 6.37 -5.16
C TYR A 93 -15.33 6.12 -6.17
N ASP A 94 -14.53 5.07 -5.96
CA ASP A 94 -13.41 4.69 -6.83
C ASP A 94 -13.85 3.68 -7.91
N LYS A 95 -15.14 3.73 -8.30
CA LYS A 95 -15.80 2.74 -9.17
C LYS A 95 -15.14 2.55 -10.53
N ASN A 96 -14.48 3.57 -11.05
CA ASN A 96 -13.85 3.54 -12.38
C ASN A 96 -12.37 3.15 -12.34
N SER A 97 -11.80 2.98 -11.15
CA SER A 97 -10.37 2.69 -10.98
C SER A 97 -10.14 1.22 -10.61
N PRO A 98 -9.19 0.54 -11.25
CA PRO A 98 -8.71 -0.74 -10.77
C PRO A 98 -8.05 -0.55 -9.40
N PHE A 99 -8.40 -1.39 -8.43
CA PHE A 99 -7.72 -1.38 -7.14
C PHE A 99 -7.69 -2.75 -6.47
N ILE A 100 -6.68 -2.93 -5.64
CA ILE A 100 -6.49 -4.09 -4.77
C ILE A 100 -6.41 -3.61 -3.33
N LYS A 101 -7.15 -4.27 -2.43
CA LYS A 101 -7.01 -4.10 -0.97
C LYS A 101 -6.36 -5.33 -0.39
N LEU A 102 -5.32 -5.13 0.40
CA LEU A 102 -4.59 -6.16 1.13
C LEU A 102 -4.83 -5.97 2.61
N TYR A 103 -5.28 -7.00 3.29
CA TYR A 103 -5.58 -6.97 4.73
C TYR A 103 -4.57 -7.81 5.50
N ASN A 104 -3.91 -7.20 6.49
CA ASN A 104 -3.06 -7.88 7.46
C ASN A 104 -1.97 -8.75 6.83
N VAL A 105 -1.33 -8.26 5.76
CA VAL A 105 -0.26 -8.98 5.07
C VAL A 105 0.88 -9.27 6.04
N ARG A 106 1.13 -10.56 6.28
CA ARG A 106 2.17 -11.05 7.19
C ARG A 106 3.23 -11.80 6.42
N GLN A 107 4.49 -11.62 6.84
CA GLN A 107 5.50 -12.61 6.50
C GLN A 107 5.15 -13.93 7.23
N LYS A 108 4.92 -15.00 6.48
CA LYS A 108 4.67 -16.34 7.08
C LYS A 108 5.83 -16.73 7.99
N SER A 109 5.51 -16.98 9.25
CA SER A 109 6.39 -17.61 10.21
C SER A 109 5.95 -19.06 10.36
N PRO A 110 6.87 -20.03 10.52
CA PRO A 110 6.51 -21.42 10.84
C PRO A 110 5.61 -21.56 12.08
N ARG A 111 5.61 -20.55 12.96
CA ARG A 111 4.78 -20.52 14.17
C ARG A 111 3.33 -20.08 13.93
N PHE A 112 3.01 -19.51 12.77
CA PHE A 112 1.67 -18.99 12.45
C PHE A 112 1.30 -19.33 11.01
N PRO A 113 0.99 -20.60 10.71
CA PRO A 113 0.68 -21.05 9.35
C PRO A 113 -0.69 -20.62 8.85
N GLN A 114 -1.55 -20.11 9.71
CA GLN A 114 -2.94 -19.82 9.41
C GLN A 114 -3.33 -18.40 9.81
N VAL A 115 -2.96 -17.41 9.01
CA VAL A 115 -3.75 -16.17 8.97
C VAL A 115 -3.89 -15.84 7.50
N GLY A 116 -5.09 -16.03 7.00
CA GLY A 116 -5.42 -15.74 5.62
C GLY A 116 -5.25 -14.25 5.35
N ASP A 117 -4.28 -13.94 4.51
CA ASP A 117 -4.22 -12.64 3.89
C ASP A 117 -5.50 -12.52 3.06
N PHE A 118 -6.35 -11.55 3.39
CA PHE A 118 -7.53 -11.29 2.61
C PHE A 118 -7.17 -10.28 1.53
N LEU A 119 -7.44 -10.64 0.28
CA LEU A 119 -7.26 -9.75 -0.87
C LEU A 119 -8.63 -9.46 -1.49
N GLN A 120 -8.94 -8.20 -1.68
CA GLN A 120 -10.09 -7.75 -2.42
C GLN A 120 -9.64 -7.01 -3.67
N ALA A 121 -10.05 -7.48 -4.85
CA ALA A 121 -9.80 -6.84 -6.12
C ALA A 121 -11.06 -6.18 -6.68
N ASN A 122 -10.90 -5.05 -7.38
CA ASN A 122 -11.94 -4.34 -8.09
C ASN A 122 -11.47 -3.97 -9.49
N ARG A 123 -12.20 -4.40 -10.53
CA ARG A 123 -11.91 -4.13 -11.95
C ARG A 123 -10.50 -4.52 -12.42
N CYS A 124 -9.89 -5.48 -11.79
CA CYS A 124 -8.56 -6.00 -12.12
C CYS A 124 -8.71 -7.09 -13.20
N ASN A 125 -8.98 -6.70 -14.44
CA ASN A 125 -9.27 -7.62 -15.54
C ASN A 125 -8.13 -7.69 -16.58
N GLY A 126 -7.10 -6.87 -16.44
CA GLY A 126 -5.93 -6.85 -17.31
C GLY A 126 -4.89 -7.92 -16.94
N VAL A 127 -3.91 -8.10 -17.83
CA VAL A 127 -2.82 -9.06 -17.60
C VAL A 127 -1.95 -8.61 -16.43
N LEU A 128 -1.56 -7.32 -16.42
CA LEU A 128 -0.73 -6.76 -15.35
C LEU A 128 -1.39 -6.90 -13.97
N GLU A 129 -2.68 -6.55 -13.86
CA GLU A 129 -3.42 -6.67 -12.59
C GLU A 129 -3.51 -8.13 -12.14
N SER A 130 -3.71 -9.05 -13.07
CA SER A 130 -3.75 -10.49 -12.79
C SER A 130 -2.41 -11.00 -12.29
N ASP A 131 -1.30 -10.59 -12.89
CA ASP A 131 0.05 -10.94 -12.49
C ASP A 131 0.38 -10.37 -11.11
N VAL A 132 -0.01 -9.12 -10.84
CA VAL A 132 0.16 -8.48 -9.52
C VAL A 132 -0.63 -9.25 -8.46
N ILE A 133 -1.90 -9.60 -8.71
CA ILE A 133 -2.73 -10.39 -7.78
C ILE A 133 -2.08 -11.75 -7.53
N PHE A 134 -1.66 -12.45 -8.60
CA PHE A 134 -0.98 -13.74 -8.47
C PHE A 134 0.27 -13.62 -7.60
N TYR A 135 1.12 -12.61 -7.86
CA TYR A 135 2.32 -12.36 -7.06
C TYR A 135 1.98 -12.08 -5.59
N LEU A 136 1.03 -11.20 -5.31
CA LEU A 136 0.63 -10.84 -3.94
C LEU A 136 0.09 -12.04 -3.16
N LEU A 137 -0.68 -12.91 -3.82
CA LEU A 137 -1.19 -14.15 -3.20
C LEU A 137 -0.09 -15.19 -2.96
N ASN A 138 0.96 -15.19 -3.76
CA ASN A 138 1.99 -16.24 -3.76
C ASN A 138 3.38 -15.75 -3.32
N ALA A 139 3.55 -14.49 -2.97
CA ALA A 139 4.83 -13.91 -2.56
C ALA A 139 5.53 -14.65 -1.41
N HIS A 140 4.75 -15.33 -0.56
CA HIS A 140 5.23 -16.14 0.55
C HIS A 140 5.80 -17.51 0.15
N ILE A 141 5.54 -17.97 -1.07
CA ILE A 141 5.97 -19.29 -1.57
C ILE A 141 7.32 -19.16 -2.29
N GLN A 142 7.71 -17.97 -2.71
CA GLN A 142 8.96 -17.77 -3.43
C GLN A 142 10.17 -18.00 -2.51
N PRO A 143 11.16 -18.83 -2.91
CA PRO A 143 12.41 -18.96 -2.15
C PRO A 143 13.16 -17.62 -2.15
N ARG A 144 13.71 -17.28 -1.00
CA ARG A 144 14.57 -16.10 -0.82
C ARG A 144 15.95 -16.38 -1.38
#